data_7657dbe30e0aeb289b1e0befa5b69d91
#
_entry.id   7657dbe30e0aeb289b1e0befa5b69d91
#
_cell.length_a   1.000
_cell.length_b   1.000
_cell.length_c   1.000
_cell.angle_alpha   90.00
_cell.angle_beta   90.00
_cell.angle_gamma   90.00
#
_symmetry.space_group_name_H-M   'P 1'
#
loop_
_entity.id
_entity.type
_entity.pdbx_description
1 polymer ?
#
loop_
_entity_poly.entity_id
_entity_poly.type
_entity_poly.pdbx_seq_one_letter_code
_entity_poly.pdbx_strand_id
1 'polypeptide(L)'
;MSDPVIRVSIVRCDATKFALLRRMMLDAEAALRPGIEAMPGLLAFYAGADEENLSLIQTSVWDTLEHARQLDTFQPMLDAGKRFVDEGARFERPIMNYASLWRFGKLA
;
A
#
# COMPACT_ATOMS: atom_id res chain seq x y z
N MET A 1 -3.04 23.58 10.66
CA MET A 1 -2.47 22.55 9.76
C MET A 1 -2.87 21.19 10.25
N SER A 2 -3.24 20.31 9.34
CA SER A 2 -3.55 18.94 9.70
C SER A 2 -2.27 18.10 9.75
N ASP A 3 -2.27 17.10 10.63
CA ASP A 3 -1.15 16.16 10.71
C ASP A 3 -1.16 15.25 9.48
N PRO A 4 0.02 14.80 9.03
CA PRO A 4 0.08 13.80 7.97
C PRO A 4 -0.70 12.54 8.34
N VAL A 5 -1.21 11.87 7.32
CA VAL A 5 -1.98 10.63 7.48
C VAL A 5 -1.15 9.46 6.98
N ILE A 6 -1.08 8.41 7.79
CA ILE A 6 -0.39 7.16 7.45
C ILE A 6 -1.45 6.15 7.04
N ARG A 7 -1.36 5.68 5.79
CA ARG A 7 -2.27 4.65 5.26
C ARG A 7 -1.53 3.31 5.26
N VAL A 8 -2.17 2.27 5.79
CA VAL A 8 -1.57 0.93 5.88
C VAL A 8 -2.52 -0.08 5.25
N SER A 9 -2.00 -0.80 4.25
CA SER A 9 -2.70 -1.91 3.60
C SER A 9 -1.88 -3.18 3.82
N ILE A 10 -2.48 -4.22 4.37
CA ILE A 10 -1.82 -5.49 4.66
C ILE A 10 -2.52 -6.59 3.88
N VAL A 11 -1.73 -7.43 3.21
CA VAL A 11 -2.21 -8.61 2.52
C VAL A 11 -1.49 -9.83 3.07
N ARG A 12 -2.26 -10.91 3.31
CA ARG A 12 -1.74 -12.18 3.82
C ARG A 12 -1.97 -13.28 2.80
N CYS A 13 -1.16 -14.32 2.88
CA CYS A 13 -1.25 -15.43 1.95
C CYS A 13 -0.72 -16.71 2.59
N ASP A 14 -0.89 -17.82 1.88
CA ASP A 14 -0.30 -19.10 2.28
C ASP A 14 1.17 -19.15 1.84
N ALA A 15 1.95 -19.99 2.51
CA ALA A 15 3.37 -20.14 2.23
C ALA A 15 3.64 -20.50 0.76
N THR A 16 2.77 -21.31 0.15
CA THR A 16 2.92 -21.73 -1.25
C THR A 16 2.73 -20.59 -2.25
N LYS A 17 2.14 -19.47 -1.82
CA LYS A 17 1.85 -18.32 -2.68
C LYS A 17 2.75 -17.12 -2.42
N PHE A 18 3.49 -17.12 -1.33
CA PHE A 18 4.25 -15.92 -0.94
C PHE A 18 5.22 -15.46 -2.02
N ALA A 19 6.03 -16.37 -2.57
CA ALA A 19 7.02 -16.00 -3.59
C ALA A 19 6.37 -15.38 -4.83
N LEU A 20 5.23 -15.94 -5.27
CA LEU A 20 4.48 -15.40 -6.39
C LEU A 20 3.96 -14.00 -6.09
N LEU A 21 3.33 -13.82 -4.94
CA LEU A 21 2.76 -12.52 -4.57
C LEU A 21 3.83 -11.46 -4.36
N ARG A 22 4.98 -11.84 -3.81
CA ARG A 22 6.11 -10.94 -3.69
C ARG A 22 6.58 -10.48 -5.07
N ARG A 23 6.66 -11.39 -6.02
CA ARG A 23 7.03 -11.06 -7.40
C ARG A 23 6.00 -10.12 -8.03
N MET A 24 4.73 -10.42 -7.84
CA MET A 24 3.65 -9.58 -8.36
C MET A 24 3.74 -8.15 -7.77
N MET A 25 4.08 -8.03 -6.48
CA MET A 25 4.24 -6.72 -5.84
C MET A 25 5.42 -5.96 -6.47
N LEU A 26 6.55 -6.62 -6.70
CA LEU A 26 7.70 -6.00 -7.36
C LEU A 26 7.34 -5.53 -8.77
N ASP A 27 6.64 -6.36 -9.53
CA ASP A 27 6.27 -6.05 -10.90
C ASP A 27 5.20 -4.95 -10.99
N ALA A 28 4.38 -4.81 -9.96
CA ALA A 28 3.30 -3.82 -9.94
C ALA A 28 3.82 -2.37 -9.90
N GLU A 29 5.03 -2.14 -9.44
CA GLU A 29 5.58 -0.79 -9.32
C GLU A 29 5.49 -0.02 -10.64
N ALA A 30 5.87 -0.63 -11.74
CA ALA A 30 5.88 0.04 -13.04
C ALA A 30 4.49 0.54 -13.46
N ALA A 31 3.44 -0.22 -13.13
CA ALA A 31 2.07 0.13 -13.48
C ALA A 31 1.45 1.15 -12.49
N LEU A 32 1.82 1.09 -11.23
CA LEU A 32 1.19 1.89 -10.18
C LEU A 32 1.90 3.22 -9.92
N ARG A 33 3.22 3.22 -9.96
CA ARG A 33 4.03 4.34 -9.54
C ARG A 33 3.73 5.66 -10.25
N PRO A 34 3.64 5.71 -11.60
CA PRO A 34 3.42 7.00 -12.25
C PRO A 34 2.12 7.69 -11.81
N GLY A 35 1.04 6.93 -11.68
CA GLY A 35 -0.25 7.47 -11.25
C GLY A 35 -0.25 7.91 -9.80
N ILE A 36 0.39 7.13 -8.94
CA ILE A 36 0.46 7.45 -7.50
C ILE A 36 1.35 8.67 -7.28
N GLU A 37 2.49 8.74 -7.96
CA GLU A 37 3.39 9.91 -7.85
C GLU A 37 2.74 11.21 -8.32
N ALA A 38 1.78 11.11 -9.23
CA ALA A 38 1.05 12.29 -9.73
C ALA A 38 -0.09 12.73 -8.80
N MET A 39 -0.43 11.95 -7.79
CA MET A 39 -1.52 12.31 -6.89
C MET A 39 -1.13 13.46 -5.97
N PRO A 40 -2.01 14.46 -5.78
CA PRO A 40 -1.73 15.53 -4.84
C PRO A 40 -1.63 15.00 -3.41
N GLY A 41 -0.73 15.56 -2.64
CA GLY A 41 -0.60 15.26 -1.22
C GLY A 41 0.25 14.07 -0.84
N LEU A 42 0.80 13.33 -1.82
CA LEU A 42 1.68 12.21 -1.51
C LEU A 42 2.99 12.69 -0.90
N LEU A 43 3.35 12.14 0.25
CA LEU A 43 4.62 12.45 0.93
C LEU A 43 5.60 11.27 0.85
N ALA A 44 5.11 10.03 0.94
CA ALA A 44 5.95 8.84 0.84
C ALA A 44 5.08 7.62 0.52
N PHE A 45 5.67 6.64 -0.16
CA PHE A 45 5.00 5.38 -0.47
C PHE A 45 6.02 4.24 -0.38
N TYR A 46 5.66 3.18 0.35
CA TYR A 46 6.49 2.00 0.52
C TYR A 46 5.70 0.74 0.27
N ALA A 47 6.33 -0.23 -0.36
CA ALA A 47 5.84 -1.60 -0.41
C ALA A 47 6.86 -2.48 0.30
N GLY A 48 6.40 -3.42 1.09
CA GLY A 48 7.28 -4.29 1.87
C GLY A 48 6.77 -5.71 1.94
N ALA A 49 7.65 -6.64 2.30
CA ALA A 49 7.33 -8.05 2.40
C ALA A 49 7.95 -8.65 3.66
N ASP A 50 7.21 -9.55 4.32
CA ASP A 50 7.65 -10.31 5.48
C ASP A 50 7.34 -11.78 5.23
N GLU A 51 8.37 -12.54 4.82
CA GLU A 51 8.20 -13.94 4.49
C GLU A 51 7.85 -14.78 5.73
N GLU A 52 8.45 -14.47 6.86
CA GLU A 52 8.20 -15.22 8.09
C GLU A 52 6.74 -15.15 8.51
N ASN A 53 6.12 -13.99 8.36
CA ASN A 53 4.71 -13.79 8.72
C ASN A 53 3.77 -13.87 7.51
N LEU A 54 4.27 -14.27 6.34
CA LEU A 54 3.49 -14.47 5.12
C LEU A 54 2.60 -13.27 4.80
N SER A 55 3.19 -12.08 4.84
CA SER A 55 2.47 -10.84 4.59
C SER A 55 3.26 -9.90 3.69
N LEU A 56 2.51 -9.06 2.97
CA LEU A 56 3.04 -7.95 2.20
C LEU A 56 2.27 -6.71 2.60
N ILE A 57 2.93 -5.56 2.57
CA ILE A 57 2.29 -4.30 2.95
C ILE A 57 2.53 -3.23 1.90
N GLN A 58 1.60 -2.28 1.88
CA GLN A 58 1.80 -0.97 1.27
C GLN A 58 1.50 0.06 2.35
N THR A 59 2.48 0.91 2.61
CA THR A 59 2.35 2.00 3.58
C THR A 59 2.62 3.31 2.85
N SER A 60 1.73 4.27 3.03
CA SER A 60 1.89 5.57 2.40
C SER A 60 1.59 6.69 3.38
N VAL A 61 2.20 7.84 3.13
CA VAL A 61 2.03 9.02 3.98
C VAL A 61 1.50 10.15 3.10
N TRP A 62 0.48 10.82 3.58
CA TRP A 62 -0.26 11.83 2.85
C TRP A 62 -0.44 13.08 3.71
N ASP A 63 -0.57 14.23 3.05
CA ASP A 63 -0.79 15.49 3.77
C ASP A 63 -2.18 15.56 4.44
N THR A 64 -3.19 14.90 3.85
CA THR A 64 -4.56 14.87 4.39
C THR A 64 -5.20 13.50 4.22
N LEU A 65 -6.24 13.24 5.01
CA LEU A 65 -7.04 12.02 4.87
C LEU A 65 -7.73 11.95 3.50
N GLU A 66 -8.22 13.08 3.01
CA GLU A 66 -8.85 13.15 1.70
C GLU A 66 -7.89 12.68 0.61
N HIS A 67 -6.63 13.15 0.65
CA HIS A 67 -5.64 12.73 -0.32
C HIS A 67 -5.24 11.26 -0.16
N ALA A 68 -5.16 10.75 1.07
CA ALA A 68 -4.90 9.32 1.30
C ALA A 68 -5.97 8.45 0.65
N ARG A 69 -7.22 8.89 0.66
CA ARG A 69 -8.35 8.14 0.11
C ARG A 69 -8.41 8.12 -1.41
N GLN A 70 -7.57 8.87 -2.10
CA GLN A 70 -7.47 8.78 -3.56
C GLN A 70 -7.15 7.35 -4.02
N LEU A 71 -6.43 6.59 -3.21
CA LEU A 71 -6.10 5.19 -3.54
C LEU A 71 -7.32 4.29 -3.56
N ASP A 72 -8.39 4.63 -2.84
CA ASP A 72 -9.61 3.82 -2.79
C ASP A 72 -10.31 3.70 -4.15
N THR A 73 -10.09 4.67 -5.04
CA THR A 73 -10.72 4.72 -6.36
C THR A 73 -9.72 4.69 -7.50
N PHE A 74 -8.44 4.44 -7.19
CA PHE A 74 -7.40 4.37 -8.22
C PHE A 74 -7.46 3.03 -8.94
N GLN A 75 -7.97 3.04 -10.17
CA GLN A 75 -8.28 1.80 -10.90
C GLN A 75 -7.10 0.83 -11.05
N PRO A 76 -5.88 1.28 -11.40
CA PRO A 76 -4.74 0.35 -11.46
C PRO A 76 -4.49 -0.40 -10.16
N MET A 77 -4.70 0.26 -9.00
CA MET A 77 -4.56 -0.38 -7.69
C MET A 77 -5.66 -1.40 -7.45
N LEU A 78 -6.89 -1.07 -7.82
CA LEU A 78 -8.03 -2.00 -7.68
C LEU A 78 -7.82 -3.24 -8.55
N ASP A 79 -7.33 -3.05 -9.78
CA ASP A 79 -7.04 -4.15 -10.69
C ASP A 79 -5.92 -5.04 -10.16
N ALA A 80 -4.86 -4.45 -9.63
CA ALA A 80 -3.77 -5.20 -9.01
C ALA A 80 -4.26 -6.00 -7.81
N GLY A 81 -5.07 -5.38 -6.95
CA GLY A 81 -5.65 -6.05 -5.79
C GLY A 81 -6.49 -7.27 -6.18
N LYS A 82 -7.26 -7.14 -7.24
CA LYS A 82 -8.07 -8.26 -7.74
C LYS A 82 -7.18 -9.41 -8.20
N ARG A 83 -6.09 -9.12 -8.90
CA ARG A 83 -5.15 -10.18 -9.32
C ARG A 83 -4.53 -10.88 -8.12
N PHE A 84 -4.23 -10.15 -7.04
CA PHE A 84 -3.72 -10.74 -5.80
C PHE A 84 -4.75 -11.69 -5.19
N VAL A 85 -6.01 -11.27 -5.11
CA VAL A 85 -7.10 -12.11 -4.57
C VAL A 85 -7.30 -13.35 -5.43
N ASP A 86 -7.21 -13.23 -6.75
CA ASP A 86 -7.33 -14.38 -7.65
C ASP A 86 -6.23 -15.42 -7.39
N GLU A 87 -5.08 -15.01 -6.87
CA GLU A 87 -3.98 -15.89 -6.50
C GLU A 87 -4.04 -16.35 -5.03
N GLY A 88 -5.13 -16.07 -4.34
CA GLY A 88 -5.34 -16.52 -2.97
C GLY A 88 -4.94 -15.55 -1.87
N ALA A 89 -4.60 -14.33 -2.23
CA ALA A 89 -4.28 -13.30 -1.23
C ALA A 89 -5.53 -12.87 -0.46
N ARG A 90 -5.32 -12.54 0.81
CA ARG A 90 -6.39 -12.06 1.69
C ARG A 90 -5.99 -10.69 2.24
N PHE A 91 -6.69 -9.66 1.80
CA PHE A 91 -6.47 -8.30 2.33
C PHE A 91 -7.13 -8.12 3.68
N GLU A 92 -6.43 -7.51 4.61
CA GLU A 92 -7.04 -7.08 5.85
C GLU A 92 -7.96 -5.89 5.58
N ARG A 93 -9.17 -5.93 6.10
CA ARG A 93 -10.17 -4.88 5.91
C ARG A 93 -10.72 -4.41 7.26
N PRO A 94 -11.01 -3.11 7.39
CA PRO A 94 -10.77 -2.05 6.40
C PRO A 94 -9.29 -1.69 6.31
N ILE A 95 -8.90 -1.02 5.22
CA ILE A 95 -7.59 -0.38 5.13
C ILE A 95 -7.57 0.75 6.15
N MET A 96 -6.52 0.81 6.97
CA MET A 96 -6.46 1.77 8.06
C MET A 96 -5.73 3.03 7.67
N ASN A 97 -6.24 4.16 8.17
CA ASN A 97 -5.61 5.46 8.03
C ASN A 97 -5.42 6.04 9.43
N TYR A 98 -4.19 6.40 9.75
CA TYR A 98 -3.82 6.90 11.07
C TYR A 98 -3.37 8.35 10.98
N ALA A 99 -3.86 9.21 11.86
CA ALA A 99 -3.28 10.53 12.02
C ALA A 99 -1.88 10.39 12.61
N SER A 100 -0.89 11.01 12.01
CA SER A 100 0.49 10.95 12.50
C SER A 100 0.59 11.70 13.82
N LEU A 101 1.20 11.07 14.83
CA LEU A 101 1.44 11.72 16.12
C LEU A 101 2.78 12.44 16.13
N TRP A 102 3.80 11.82 15.54
CA TRP A 102 5.12 12.45 15.37
C TRP A 102 5.85 11.73 14.22
N ARG A 103 6.77 12.46 13.61
CA ARG A 103 7.50 11.95 12.44
C ARG A 103 8.91 12.51 12.43
N PHE A 104 9.89 11.65 12.33
CA PHE A 104 11.28 12.05 12.12
C PHE A 104 12.01 10.96 11.34
N GLY A 105 13.19 11.28 10.86
CA GLY A 105 14.00 10.36 10.09
C GLY A 105 14.36 10.94 8.74
N LYS A 106 15.32 10.31 8.06
CA LYS A 106 15.89 10.83 6.82
C LYS A 106 15.07 10.50 5.58
N LEU A 107 14.21 9.49 5.66
CA LEU A 107 13.35 9.08 4.55
C LEU A 107 11.90 9.51 4.74
N ALA A 108 11.65 10.35 5.69
CA ALA A 108 10.31 10.81 5.99
C ALA A 108 9.75 11.71 4.87
#